data_80fdbfd4012940c860a7c33617877cf6
#
_entry.id   80fdbfd4012940c860a7c33617877cf6
#
_cell.length_a   1.000
_cell.length_b   1.000
_cell.length_c   1.000
_cell.angle_alpha   90.00
_cell.angle_beta   90.00
_cell.angle_gamma   90.00
#
_symmetry.space_group_name_H-M   'P 1'
#
loop_
_entity.id
_entity.type
_entity.pdbx_description
1 polymer ?
#
loop_
_entity_poly.entity_id
_entity_poly.type
_entity_poly.pdbx_seq_one_letter_code
_entity_poly.pdbx_strand_id
1 'polypeptide(L)'
;MTEDLKQRGRAGLERIVLEHPFFVNLAEKHGHLVIGCAKNVRFGTGEYLLREGEPANEFYLLREGRVALEIHTPGGPGHVIQTVGPGEIVGVSWLVPPYRWTFDARALEPVRAISLDAKCLRDKCSADHDLGYDMMMRFVPMLVQRLQATRLQLLDVYGRHD
;
A
#
# COMPACT_ATOMS: atom_id res chain seq x y z
N MET A 1 -27.07 -13.47 -16.48
CA MET A 1 -25.67 -13.98 -16.63
C MET A 1 -24.60 -12.96 -16.28
N THR A 2 -24.70 -11.71 -16.71
CA THR A 2 -23.74 -10.65 -16.39
C THR A 2 -23.79 -10.19 -14.94
N GLU A 3 -24.95 -10.18 -14.30
CA GLU A 3 -25.13 -9.80 -12.90
C GLU A 3 -24.55 -10.84 -11.93
N ASP A 4 -24.74 -12.12 -12.24
CA ASP A 4 -24.24 -13.25 -11.46
C ASP A 4 -22.70 -13.31 -11.49
N LEU A 5 -22.08 -13.01 -12.62
CA LEU A 5 -20.62 -12.93 -12.77
C LEU A 5 -20.03 -11.73 -12.00
N LYS A 6 -20.73 -10.60 -12.00
CA LYS A 6 -20.33 -9.42 -11.21
C LYS A 6 -20.44 -9.67 -9.71
N GLN A 7 -21.49 -10.36 -9.26
CA GLN A 7 -21.66 -10.71 -7.86
C GLN A 7 -20.61 -11.72 -7.39
N ARG A 8 -20.27 -12.71 -8.21
CA ARG A 8 -19.20 -13.68 -7.90
C ARG A 8 -17.83 -13.02 -7.84
N GLY A 9 -17.54 -12.11 -8.76
CA GLY A 9 -16.31 -11.34 -8.75
C GLY A 9 -16.19 -10.44 -7.51
N ARG A 10 -17.28 -9.81 -7.11
CA ARG A 10 -17.34 -8.97 -5.91
C ARG A 10 -17.18 -9.78 -4.63
N ALA A 11 -17.82 -10.94 -4.53
CA ALA A 11 -17.69 -11.85 -3.37
C ALA A 11 -16.25 -12.38 -3.25
N GLY A 12 -15.60 -12.71 -4.38
CA GLY A 12 -14.20 -13.12 -4.40
C GLY A 12 -13.25 -12.02 -3.96
N LEU A 13 -13.44 -10.78 -4.44
CA LEU A 13 -12.67 -9.62 -4.04
C LEU A 13 -12.87 -9.29 -2.56
N GLU A 14 -14.11 -9.35 -2.07
CA GLU A 14 -14.44 -9.13 -0.66
C GLU A 14 -13.66 -10.08 0.24
N ARG A 15 -13.64 -11.37 -0.08
CA ARG A 15 -12.89 -12.36 0.68
C ARG A 15 -11.39 -12.06 0.68
N ILE A 16 -10.83 -11.72 -0.47
CA ILE A 16 -9.41 -11.38 -0.62
C ILE A 16 -9.03 -10.18 0.23
N VAL A 17 -9.85 -9.13 0.21
CA VAL A 17 -9.62 -7.91 1.01
C VAL A 17 -9.69 -8.22 2.50
N LEU A 18 -10.74 -8.91 2.95
CA LEU A 18 -10.97 -9.20 4.37
C LEU A 18 -9.97 -10.21 4.94
N GLU A 19 -9.40 -11.09 4.12
CA GLU A 19 -8.36 -12.04 4.53
C GLU A 19 -6.96 -11.42 4.55
N HIS A 20 -6.77 -10.23 3.97
CA HIS A 20 -5.47 -9.60 3.96
C HIS A 20 -5.06 -9.19 5.38
N PRO A 21 -3.79 -9.46 5.80
CA PRO A 21 -3.32 -9.17 7.17
C PRO A 21 -3.55 -7.73 7.63
N PHE A 22 -3.52 -6.78 6.70
CA PHE A 22 -3.77 -5.36 7.03
C PHE A 22 -5.20 -5.11 7.52
N PHE A 23 -6.16 -5.90 7.07
CA PHE A 23 -7.57 -5.75 7.43
C PHE A 23 -8.08 -6.77 8.45
N VAL A 24 -7.17 -7.41 9.19
CA VAL A 24 -7.55 -8.31 10.29
C VAL A 24 -8.47 -7.59 11.28
N ASN A 25 -9.57 -8.24 11.65
CA ASN A 25 -10.57 -7.72 12.58
C ASN A 25 -11.30 -6.44 12.12
N LEU A 26 -11.36 -6.22 10.81
CA LEU A 26 -12.14 -5.11 10.27
C LEU A 26 -13.65 -5.38 10.47
N ALA A 27 -14.36 -4.39 11.02
CA ALA A 27 -15.81 -4.47 11.18
C ALA A 27 -16.51 -4.64 9.82
N GLU A 28 -17.59 -5.42 9.77
CA GLU A 28 -18.32 -5.72 8.53
C GLU A 28 -18.76 -4.45 7.80
N LYS A 29 -19.28 -3.47 8.52
CA LYS A 29 -19.68 -2.17 7.95
C LYS A 29 -18.52 -1.44 7.29
N HIS A 30 -17.31 -1.49 7.86
CA HIS A 30 -16.10 -0.90 7.30
C HIS A 30 -15.61 -1.70 6.09
N GLY A 31 -15.72 -3.02 6.14
CA GLY A 31 -15.37 -3.90 5.01
C GLY A 31 -16.16 -3.55 3.75
N HIS A 32 -17.46 -3.33 3.87
CA HIS A 32 -18.30 -2.92 2.73
C HIS A 32 -17.84 -1.59 2.12
N LEU A 33 -17.42 -0.62 2.94
CA LEU A 33 -16.92 0.66 2.47
C LEU A 33 -15.59 0.51 1.74
N VAL A 34 -14.66 -0.23 2.31
CA VAL A 34 -13.31 -0.45 1.74
C VAL A 34 -13.39 -1.19 0.41
N ILE A 35 -14.21 -2.22 0.32
CA ILE A 35 -14.37 -3.03 -0.90
C ILE A 35 -14.85 -2.19 -2.07
N GLY A 36 -15.70 -1.20 -1.82
CA GLY A 36 -16.13 -0.26 -2.86
C GLY A 36 -15.01 0.53 -3.52
N CYS A 37 -13.83 0.63 -2.87
CA CYS A 37 -12.65 1.32 -3.38
C CYS A 37 -11.59 0.36 -3.92
N ALA A 38 -11.80 -0.96 -3.84
CA ALA A 38 -10.78 -1.97 -4.09
C ALA A 38 -10.91 -2.63 -5.46
N LYS A 39 -9.77 -3.03 -6.02
CA LYS A 39 -9.71 -3.89 -7.22
C LYS A 39 -8.46 -4.78 -7.17
N ASN A 40 -8.52 -5.91 -7.85
CA ASN A 40 -7.35 -6.75 -8.07
C ASN A 40 -6.48 -6.19 -9.18
N VAL A 41 -5.17 -6.19 -8.95
CA VAL A 41 -4.17 -5.75 -9.93
C VAL A 41 -2.98 -6.71 -9.97
N ARG A 42 -2.26 -6.69 -11.09
CA ARG A 42 -1.05 -7.47 -11.31
C ARG A 42 0.04 -6.58 -11.89
N PHE A 43 1.28 -6.88 -11.52
CA PHE A 43 2.46 -6.24 -12.08
C PHE A 43 3.46 -7.30 -12.49
N GLY A 44 4.04 -7.14 -13.68
CA GLY A 44 5.16 -7.96 -14.12
C GLY A 44 6.47 -7.51 -13.50
N THR A 45 7.46 -8.39 -13.51
CA THR A 45 8.81 -8.06 -13.04
C THR A 45 9.34 -6.80 -13.73
N GLY A 46 9.84 -5.86 -12.94
CA GLY A 46 10.38 -4.58 -13.43
C GLY A 46 9.35 -3.48 -13.61
N GLU A 47 8.04 -3.77 -13.53
CA GLU A 47 7.01 -2.74 -13.62
C GLU A 47 6.96 -1.91 -12.34
N TYR A 48 6.61 -0.63 -12.50
CA TYR A 48 6.46 0.29 -11.37
C TYR A 48 5.02 0.33 -10.89
N LEU A 49 4.84 0.19 -9.57
CA LEU A 49 3.56 0.42 -8.89
C LEU A 49 3.34 1.91 -8.65
N LEU A 50 4.40 2.59 -8.25
CA LEU A 50 4.42 4.01 -7.92
C LEU A 50 5.68 4.65 -8.52
N ARG A 51 5.56 5.93 -8.88
CA ARG A 51 6.69 6.76 -9.30
C ARG A 51 6.75 8.01 -8.46
N GLU A 52 7.95 8.36 -7.98
CA GLU A 52 8.19 9.58 -7.21
C GLU A 52 7.68 10.82 -7.96
N GLY A 53 6.97 11.69 -7.24
CA GLY A 53 6.42 12.93 -7.77
C GLY A 53 5.06 12.80 -8.44
N GLU A 54 4.61 11.60 -8.77
CA GLU A 54 3.28 11.37 -9.33
C GLU A 54 2.19 11.49 -8.25
N PRO A 55 0.94 11.84 -8.65
CA PRO A 55 -0.17 11.89 -7.70
C PRO A 55 -0.42 10.55 -7.02
N ALA A 56 -0.63 10.57 -5.70
CA ALA A 56 -0.93 9.39 -4.90
C ALA A 56 -2.42 9.02 -5.01
N ASN A 57 -2.81 8.51 -6.18
CA ASN A 57 -4.20 8.18 -6.51
C ASN A 57 -4.60 6.78 -6.03
N GLU A 58 -3.65 5.89 -5.85
CA GLU A 58 -3.88 4.51 -5.43
C GLU A 58 -2.78 4.07 -4.48
N PHE A 59 -3.09 3.14 -3.57
CA PHE A 59 -2.08 2.43 -2.80
C PHE A 59 -2.36 0.93 -2.87
N TYR A 60 -1.39 0.11 -2.48
CA TYR A 60 -1.44 -1.32 -2.76
C TYR A 60 -1.22 -2.16 -1.52
N LEU A 61 -2.03 -3.21 -1.40
CA LEU A 61 -1.88 -4.27 -0.41
C LEU A 61 -1.29 -5.48 -1.15
N LEU A 62 -0.07 -5.87 -0.82
CA LEU A 62 0.60 -6.97 -1.51
C LEU A 62 0.04 -8.32 -1.07
N ARG A 63 -0.25 -9.16 -2.06
CA ARG A 63 -0.73 -10.53 -1.87
C ARG A 63 0.33 -11.56 -2.22
N GLU A 64 1.06 -11.34 -3.30
CA GLU A 64 2.14 -12.19 -3.81
C GLU A 64 3.22 -11.33 -4.42
N GLY A 65 4.46 -11.81 -4.36
CA GLY A 65 5.59 -11.14 -4.96
C GLY A 65 6.30 -10.18 -4.02
N ARG A 66 7.36 -9.54 -4.54
CA ARG A 66 8.21 -8.63 -3.78
C ARG A 66 8.38 -7.32 -4.55
N VAL A 67 8.44 -6.23 -3.81
CA VAL A 67 8.54 -4.87 -4.34
C VAL A 67 9.70 -4.15 -3.67
N ALA A 68 10.56 -3.52 -4.48
CA ALA A 68 11.61 -2.63 -4.00
C ALA A 68 11.08 -1.20 -3.90
N LEU A 69 11.27 -0.57 -2.74
CA LEU A 69 11.07 0.85 -2.57
C LEU A 69 12.41 1.55 -2.82
N GLU A 70 12.44 2.48 -3.77
CA GLU A 70 13.67 3.09 -4.27
C GLU A 70 13.60 4.62 -4.19
N ILE A 71 14.73 5.22 -3.82
CA ILE A 71 14.92 6.67 -3.88
C ILE A 71 16.04 6.94 -4.88
N HIS A 72 15.82 7.89 -5.79
CA HIS A 72 16.82 8.32 -6.75
C HIS A 72 17.46 9.63 -6.27
N THR A 73 18.79 9.63 -6.22
CA THR A 73 19.54 10.88 -6.06
C THR A 73 19.63 11.59 -7.42
N PRO A 74 19.63 12.94 -7.46
CA PRO A 74 19.76 13.67 -8.72
C PRO A 74 21.00 13.23 -9.49
N GLY A 75 20.78 12.73 -10.73
CA GLY A 75 21.86 12.29 -11.63
C GLY A 75 22.50 10.95 -11.27
N GLY A 76 21.96 10.22 -10.29
CA GLY A 76 22.50 8.94 -9.84
C GLY A 76 21.54 7.77 -9.99
N PRO A 77 22.02 6.54 -9.73
CA PRO A 77 21.15 5.35 -9.74
C PRO A 77 20.18 5.35 -8.56
N GLY A 78 19.08 4.60 -8.69
CA GLY A 78 18.15 4.39 -7.59
C GLY A 78 18.78 3.58 -6.45
N HIS A 79 18.45 3.95 -5.23
CA HIS A 79 18.86 3.21 -4.04
C HIS A 79 17.66 2.51 -3.42
N VAL A 80 17.74 1.19 -3.26
CA VAL A 80 16.71 0.43 -2.56
C VAL A 80 16.78 0.74 -1.08
N ILE A 81 15.72 1.36 -0.56
CA ILE A 81 15.63 1.71 0.85
C ILE A 81 14.92 0.65 1.67
N GLN A 82 14.04 -0.13 1.02
CA GLN A 82 13.28 -1.19 1.66
C GLN A 82 12.76 -2.16 0.60
N THR A 83 12.60 -3.42 0.99
CA THR A 83 11.86 -4.41 0.20
C THR A 83 10.63 -4.84 0.98
N VAL A 84 9.48 -4.87 0.33
CA VAL A 84 8.21 -5.29 0.92
C VAL A 84 7.64 -6.50 0.19
N GLY A 85 6.91 -7.32 0.90
CA GLY A 85 6.36 -8.57 0.40
C GLY A 85 4.89 -8.79 0.78
N PRO A 86 4.38 -10.04 0.63
CA PRO A 86 2.99 -10.37 0.92
C PRO A 86 2.59 -9.98 2.33
N GLY A 87 1.38 -9.44 2.47
CA GLY A 87 0.84 -8.95 3.74
C GLY A 87 1.21 -7.51 4.08
N GLU A 88 2.09 -6.90 3.30
CA GLU A 88 2.54 -5.52 3.53
C GLU A 88 1.85 -4.54 2.59
N ILE A 89 2.00 -3.24 2.91
CA ILE A 89 1.41 -2.13 2.17
C ILE A 89 2.49 -1.35 1.42
N VAL A 90 2.13 -0.89 0.22
CA VAL A 90 2.91 0.06 -0.56
C VAL A 90 2.14 1.36 -0.68
N GLY A 91 2.66 2.41 -0.08
CA GLY A 91 2.16 3.78 -0.21
C GLY A 91 1.39 4.29 0.99
N VAL A 92 1.81 5.45 1.50
CA VAL A 92 1.15 6.17 2.60
C VAL A 92 0.88 7.63 2.24
N SER A 93 1.56 8.16 1.24
CA SER A 93 1.44 9.56 0.83
C SER A 93 0.02 9.98 0.39
N TRP A 94 -0.84 9.02 0.13
CA TRP A 94 -2.25 9.27 -0.18
C TRP A 94 -3.03 9.89 0.99
N LEU A 95 -2.50 9.79 2.21
CA LEU A 95 -3.10 10.35 3.44
C LEU A 95 -2.64 11.77 3.75
N VAL A 96 -1.51 12.21 3.16
CA VAL A 96 -0.83 13.45 3.55
C VAL A 96 -0.73 14.39 2.36
N PRO A 97 -1.30 15.63 2.44
CA PRO A 97 -1.08 16.63 1.40
C PRO A 97 0.42 16.87 1.16
N PRO A 98 0.86 17.06 -0.06
CA PRO A 98 0.14 17.29 -1.32
C PRO A 98 -0.29 16.01 -2.07
N TYR A 99 -0.34 14.86 -1.42
CA TYR A 99 -0.77 13.58 -1.99
C TYR A 99 0.06 13.18 -3.23
N ARG A 100 1.38 13.18 -3.06
CA ARG A 100 2.35 12.78 -4.09
C ARG A 100 3.31 11.75 -3.52
N TRP A 101 3.69 10.79 -4.36
CA TRP A 101 4.65 9.76 -3.97
C TRP A 101 6.03 10.35 -3.73
N THR A 102 6.71 9.87 -2.68
CA THR A 102 8.05 10.32 -2.28
C THR A 102 9.15 9.30 -2.60
N PHE A 103 8.79 8.20 -3.24
CA PHE A 103 9.69 7.14 -3.68
C PHE A 103 9.09 6.41 -4.88
N ASP A 104 9.93 5.60 -5.55
CA ASP A 104 9.48 4.64 -6.55
C ASP A 104 9.23 3.28 -5.91
N ALA A 105 8.26 2.54 -6.41
CA ALA A 105 8.05 1.14 -6.03
C ALA A 105 8.05 0.28 -7.30
N ARG A 106 8.99 -0.65 -7.36
CA ARG A 106 9.23 -1.50 -8.53
C ARG A 106 9.09 -2.98 -8.18
N ALA A 107 8.35 -3.72 -9.00
CA ALA A 107 8.19 -5.16 -8.83
C ALA A 107 9.51 -5.88 -9.13
N LEU A 108 10.01 -6.64 -8.15
CA LEU A 108 11.22 -7.47 -8.28
C LEU A 108 10.91 -8.83 -8.90
N GLU A 109 9.68 -9.28 -8.79
CA GLU A 109 9.12 -10.52 -9.34
C GLU A 109 7.65 -10.27 -9.66
N PRO A 110 6.92 -11.20 -10.32
CA PRO A 110 5.50 -10.99 -10.57
C PRO A 110 4.72 -10.74 -9.27
N VAL A 111 3.95 -9.64 -9.26
CA VAL A 111 3.22 -9.15 -8.08
C VAL A 111 1.73 -9.27 -8.32
N ARG A 112 1.02 -9.77 -7.30
CA ARG A 112 -0.42 -9.65 -7.16
C ARG A 112 -0.74 -8.77 -5.97
N ALA A 113 -1.63 -7.82 -6.16
CA ALA A 113 -1.99 -6.86 -5.13
C ALA A 113 -3.47 -6.49 -5.20
N ILE A 114 -3.93 -5.91 -4.10
CA ILE A 114 -5.19 -5.18 -4.05
C ILE A 114 -4.84 -3.71 -4.20
N SER A 115 -5.40 -3.06 -5.21
CA SER A 115 -5.32 -1.61 -5.37
C SER A 115 -6.50 -0.97 -4.65
N LEU A 116 -6.23 0.06 -3.85
CA LEU A 116 -7.26 0.86 -3.21
C LEU A 116 -7.23 2.28 -3.78
N ASP A 117 -8.38 2.75 -4.24
CA ASP A 117 -8.55 4.11 -4.73
C ASP A 117 -8.43 5.09 -3.55
N ALA A 118 -7.38 5.91 -3.58
CA ALA A 118 -7.04 6.80 -2.48
C ALA A 118 -8.12 7.87 -2.22
N LYS A 119 -8.61 8.51 -3.29
CA LYS A 119 -9.66 9.52 -3.15
C LYS A 119 -10.96 8.92 -2.61
N CYS A 120 -11.37 7.78 -3.14
CA CYS A 120 -12.54 7.03 -2.68
C CYS A 120 -12.44 6.76 -1.18
N LEU A 121 -11.32 6.25 -0.71
CA LEU A 121 -11.14 5.92 0.70
C LEU A 121 -11.01 7.16 1.58
N ARG A 122 -10.30 8.22 1.13
CA ARG A 122 -10.26 9.50 1.87
C ARG A 122 -11.65 10.09 2.07
N ASP A 123 -12.46 10.12 1.01
CA ASP A 123 -13.83 10.66 1.08
C ASP A 123 -14.69 9.85 2.06
N LYS A 124 -14.58 8.54 2.05
CA LYS A 124 -15.29 7.65 2.99
C LYS A 124 -14.82 7.84 4.43
N CYS A 125 -13.53 8.01 4.67
CA CYS A 125 -12.99 8.30 6.00
C CYS A 125 -13.43 9.68 6.51
N SER A 126 -13.58 10.66 5.63
CA SER A 126 -14.08 11.97 6.00
C SER A 126 -15.57 11.98 6.34
N ALA A 127 -16.35 11.12 5.68
CA ALA A 127 -17.78 10.95 5.93
C ALA A 127 -18.06 10.04 7.14
N ASP A 128 -17.19 9.08 7.42
CA ASP A 128 -17.30 8.13 8.53
C ASP A 128 -16.01 8.16 9.35
N HIS A 129 -16.01 8.88 10.46
CA HIS A 129 -14.84 9.07 11.31
C HIS A 129 -14.42 7.78 12.03
N ASP A 130 -15.35 6.86 12.28
CA ASP A 130 -15.00 5.53 12.83
C ASP A 130 -14.15 4.74 11.85
N LEU A 131 -14.48 4.78 10.56
CA LEU A 131 -13.65 4.20 9.51
C LEU A 131 -12.28 4.88 9.45
N GLY A 132 -12.25 6.21 9.50
CA GLY A 132 -11.02 6.99 9.50
C GLY A 132 -10.11 6.63 10.67
N TYR A 133 -10.66 6.51 11.87
CA TYR A 133 -9.93 6.07 13.06
C TYR A 133 -9.37 4.65 12.88
N ASP A 134 -10.18 3.71 12.42
CA ASP A 134 -9.76 2.33 12.16
C ASP A 134 -8.59 2.29 11.17
N MET A 135 -8.68 3.06 10.08
CA MET A 135 -7.59 3.13 9.11
C MET A 135 -6.30 3.70 9.73
N MET A 136 -6.40 4.78 10.51
CA MET A 136 -5.23 5.35 11.19
C MET A 136 -4.58 4.35 12.14
N MET A 137 -5.37 3.60 12.90
CA MET A 137 -4.87 2.59 13.83
C MET A 137 -4.19 1.41 13.13
N ARG A 138 -4.41 1.24 11.83
CA ARG A 138 -3.72 0.25 11.01
C ARG A 138 -2.46 0.81 10.36
N PHE A 139 -2.49 2.06 9.91
CA PHE A 139 -1.34 2.72 9.28
C PHE A 139 -0.27 3.14 10.26
N VAL A 140 -0.63 3.68 11.42
CA VAL A 140 0.32 4.21 12.40
C VAL A 140 1.32 3.16 12.88
N PRO A 141 0.93 1.95 13.30
CA PRO A 141 1.90 0.91 13.68
C PRO A 141 2.87 0.55 12.56
N MET A 142 2.41 0.49 11.32
CA MET A 142 3.26 0.24 10.17
C MET A 142 4.30 1.35 9.98
N LEU A 143 3.89 2.61 10.11
CA LEU A 143 4.79 3.76 10.01
C LEU A 143 5.85 3.75 11.11
N VAL A 144 5.47 3.41 12.33
CA VAL A 144 6.39 3.28 13.47
C VAL A 144 7.43 2.20 13.19
N GLN A 145 7.01 1.03 12.69
CA GLN A 145 7.93 -0.05 12.32
C GLN A 145 8.92 0.38 11.23
N ARG A 146 8.43 1.05 10.19
CA ARG A 146 9.30 1.56 9.10
C ARG A 146 10.28 2.61 9.60
N LEU A 147 9.85 3.49 10.50
CA LEU A 147 10.72 4.49 11.13
C LEU A 147 11.82 3.82 11.96
N GLN A 148 11.50 2.80 12.75
CA GLN A 148 12.47 2.03 13.52
C GLN A 148 13.49 1.33 12.60
N ALA A 149 13.02 0.69 11.52
CA ALA A 149 13.90 0.06 10.53
C ALA A 149 14.86 1.08 9.89
N THR A 150 14.37 2.26 9.55
CA THR A 150 15.19 3.35 9.00
C THR A 150 16.24 3.82 9.99
N ARG A 151 15.92 3.95 11.27
CA ARG A 151 16.87 4.31 12.32
C ARG A 151 17.99 3.29 12.46
N LEU A 152 17.65 1.99 12.41
CA LEU A 152 18.65 0.93 12.46
C LEU A 152 19.59 0.96 11.25
N GLN A 153 19.06 1.22 10.06
CA GLN A 153 19.88 1.39 8.85
C GLN A 153 20.86 2.57 8.99
N LEU A 154 20.42 3.69 9.58
CA LEU A 154 21.29 4.83 9.84
C LEU A 154 22.42 4.48 10.80
N LEU A 155 22.14 3.72 11.86
CA LEU A 155 23.14 3.26 12.80
C LEU A 155 24.19 2.37 12.14
N ASP A 156 23.76 1.48 11.23
CA ASP A 156 24.67 0.62 10.47
C ASP A 156 25.62 1.45 9.58
N VAL A 157 25.12 2.51 8.96
CA VAL A 157 25.94 3.41 8.15
C VAL A 157 26.98 4.16 9.01
N TYR A 158 26.58 4.67 10.17
CA TYR A 158 27.47 5.38 11.08
C TYR A 158 28.44 4.44 11.82
N GLY A 159 28.03 3.20 12.14
CA GLY A 159 28.86 2.21 12.80
C GLY A 159 29.98 1.63 11.94
N ARG A 160 29.92 1.77 10.62
CA ARG A 160 30.96 1.30 9.69
C ARG A 160 32.13 2.29 9.52
N HIS A 161 32.06 3.46 10.11
CA HIS A 161 33.09 4.50 10.02
C HIS A 161 33.99 4.59 11.26
N ASP A 162 33.73 3.74 12.25
CA ASP A 162 34.57 3.56 13.43
C ASP A 162 35.49 2.34 13.26
#